data_8bfa0800fc5f17d068fb22b1a608bcd0
#
_entry.id   8bfa0800fc5f17d068fb22b1a608bcd0
#
_cell.length_a   1.000
_cell.length_b   1.000
_cell.length_c   1.000
_cell.angle_alpha   90.00
_cell.angle_beta   90.00
_cell.angle_gamma   90.00
#
_symmetry.space_group_name_H-M   'P 1'
#
loop_
_entity.id
_entity.type
_entity.pdbx_description
1 polymer ?
#
loop_
_entity_poly.entity_id
_entity_poly.type
_entity_poly.pdbx_seq_one_letter_code
_entity_poly.pdbx_strand_id
1 'polypeptide(L)'
;MSSRLELIASFASQGRGVADIGTDHAILPIILRRNGYSGYIVAGDINEGPLKKAERGLLEAEVDDVELKLCNGLEGIDGSRVDTIVVAGMGGDTITGILDRGLYDMPEWAGRSDYKLILHPVTKPEILRYWLVNNGFRITREIYVEDNGILYQIICAEPGESEKYIDSELYIGKFERIVNQPCFDAVVDKHIKRFKAAAKGLENASDASLEAWKKLIENMISELERMKGAKHG
;
A
#
# COMPACT_ATOMS: atom_id res chain seq x y z
N MET A 1 17.78 -9.47 5.12
CA MET A 1 16.31 -9.48 4.96
C MET A 1 15.88 -8.15 4.35
N SER A 2 14.74 -8.08 3.68
CA SER A 2 14.23 -6.84 3.08
C SER A 2 13.78 -5.87 4.18
N SER A 3 14.38 -4.67 4.24
CA SER A 3 14.04 -3.66 5.25
C SER A 3 12.57 -3.24 5.21
N ARG A 4 11.93 -3.30 4.02
CA ARG A 4 10.51 -2.98 3.84
C ARG A 4 9.59 -4.02 4.50
N LEU A 5 9.90 -5.32 4.40
CA LEU A 5 9.08 -6.37 5.02
C LEU A 5 9.23 -6.39 6.53
N GLU A 6 10.41 -6.09 7.06
CA GLU A 6 10.60 -5.88 8.50
C GLU A 6 9.77 -4.70 9.02
N LEU A 7 9.72 -3.61 8.26
CA LEU A 7 8.90 -2.46 8.61
C LEU A 7 7.40 -2.78 8.55
N ILE A 8 6.94 -3.50 7.51
CA ILE A 8 5.55 -3.99 7.42
C ILE A 8 5.23 -4.88 8.62
N ALA A 9 6.11 -5.82 8.96
CA ALA A 9 5.93 -6.72 10.11
C ALA A 9 5.83 -5.92 11.43
N SER A 10 6.62 -4.87 11.62
CA SER A 10 6.56 -4.02 12.82
C SER A 10 5.21 -3.30 12.98
N PHE A 11 4.53 -2.99 11.89
CA PHE A 11 3.18 -2.41 11.93
C PHE A 11 2.10 -3.48 12.12
N ALA A 12 2.31 -4.69 11.59
CA ALA A 12 1.37 -5.79 11.68
C ALA A 12 1.33 -6.44 13.06
N SER A 13 2.46 -6.51 13.76
CA SER A 13 2.66 -7.25 15.01
C SER A 13 1.86 -6.76 16.23
N GLN A 14 1.05 -5.74 16.10
CA GLN A 14 0.27 -5.16 17.21
C GLN A 14 -1.20 -5.63 17.21
N GLY A 15 -1.59 -6.45 16.26
CA GLY A 15 -2.96 -6.95 16.12
C GLY A 15 -3.15 -8.34 16.74
N ARG A 16 -4.40 -8.78 16.84
CA ARG A 16 -4.75 -10.15 17.28
C ARG A 16 -4.61 -11.18 16.16
N GLY A 17 -4.72 -10.76 14.90
CA GLY A 17 -4.56 -11.63 13.75
C GLY A 17 -4.20 -10.86 12.47
N VAL A 18 -3.32 -11.46 11.66
CA VAL A 18 -2.80 -10.91 10.42
C VAL A 18 -3.22 -11.78 9.25
N ALA A 19 -3.78 -11.15 8.21
CA ALA A 19 -3.94 -11.76 6.89
C ALA A 19 -2.88 -11.18 5.93
N ASP A 20 -1.99 -12.03 5.41
CA ASP A 20 -1.00 -11.71 4.38
C ASP A 20 -1.56 -12.14 3.02
N ILE A 21 -2.06 -11.20 2.24
CA ILE A 21 -2.74 -11.45 0.97
C ILE A 21 -1.79 -11.28 -0.22
N GLY A 22 -1.67 -12.33 -1.02
CA GLY A 22 -0.68 -12.44 -2.09
C GLY A 22 0.67 -12.85 -1.53
N THR A 23 0.66 -13.81 -0.62
CA THR A 23 1.88 -14.31 0.00
C THR A 23 2.77 -15.01 -1.02
N ASP A 24 4.04 -14.65 -1.06
CA ASP A 24 5.06 -15.39 -1.81
C ASP A 24 6.13 -15.87 -0.81
N HIS A 25 6.37 -17.16 -0.76
CA HIS A 25 7.31 -17.81 0.17
C HIS A 25 7.01 -17.62 1.67
N ALA A 26 5.85 -17.11 2.08
CA ALA A 26 5.46 -16.78 3.46
C ALA A 26 6.49 -15.91 4.21
N ILE A 27 7.19 -15.01 3.49
CA ILE A 27 8.29 -14.22 4.08
C ILE A 27 7.79 -13.35 5.25
N LEU A 28 6.66 -12.66 5.07
CA LEU A 28 6.07 -11.82 6.13
C LEU A 28 5.61 -12.65 7.34
N PRO A 29 4.86 -13.75 7.19
CA PRO A 29 4.57 -14.70 8.27
C PRO A 29 5.80 -15.15 9.04
N ILE A 30 6.87 -15.54 8.34
CA ILE A 30 8.12 -15.99 8.96
C ILE A 30 8.77 -14.84 9.76
N ILE A 31 8.81 -13.62 9.23
CA ILE A 31 9.33 -12.45 9.94
C ILE A 31 8.51 -12.19 11.20
N LEU A 32 7.19 -12.22 11.12
CA LEU A 32 6.30 -12.01 12.26
C LEU A 32 6.59 -13.04 13.38
N ARG A 33 6.72 -14.33 13.05
CA ARG A 33 7.04 -15.37 14.05
C ARG A 33 8.43 -15.20 14.66
N ARG A 34 9.43 -14.90 13.85
CA ARG A 34 10.79 -14.63 14.33
C ARG A 34 10.87 -13.41 15.25
N ASN A 35 10.00 -12.43 15.03
CA ASN A 35 9.89 -11.24 15.88
C ASN A 35 8.99 -11.44 17.10
N GLY A 36 8.56 -12.68 17.39
CA GLY A 36 7.79 -13.04 18.59
C GLY A 36 6.29 -12.75 18.49
N TYR A 37 5.75 -12.49 17.30
CA TYR A 37 4.30 -12.33 17.15
C TYR A 37 3.60 -13.68 17.35
N SER A 38 2.70 -13.76 18.32
CA SER A 38 1.97 -14.97 18.72
C SER A 38 0.50 -15.00 18.28
N GLY A 39 0.03 -13.94 17.61
CA GLY A 39 -1.34 -13.86 17.12
C GLY A 39 -1.61 -14.79 15.93
N TYR A 40 -2.86 -14.92 15.53
CA TYR A 40 -3.25 -15.69 14.35
C TYR A 40 -2.64 -15.12 13.07
N ILE A 41 -2.13 -15.98 12.19
CA ILE A 41 -1.65 -15.61 10.86
C ILE A 41 -2.31 -16.52 9.83
N VAL A 42 -2.92 -15.90 8.82
CA VAL A 42 -3.33 -16.56 7.58
C VAL A 42 -2.59 -15.93 6.41
N ALA A 43 -2.01 -16.78 5.56
CA ALA A 43 -1.30 -16.36 4.35
C ALA A 43 -2.03 -16.91 3.13
N GLY A 44 -2.57 -16.00 2.30
CA GLY A 44 -3.42 -16.32 1.17
C GLY A 44 -2.79 -15.97 -0.17
N ASP A 45 -3.06 -16.79 -1.19
CA ASP A 45 -2.78 -16.48 -2.59
C ASP A 45 -3.86 -17.09 -3.49
N ILE A 46 -4.09 -16.49 -4.66
CA ILE A 46 -5.05 -16.99 -5.66
C ILE A 46 -4.51 -18.21 -6.41
N ASN A 47 -3.20 -18.45 -6.36
CA ASN A 47 -2.53 -19.52 -7.08
C ASN A 47 -1.91 -20.52 -6.13
N GLU A 48 -1.98 -21.81 -6.48
CA GLU A 48 -1.33 -22.87 -5.71
C GLU A 48 0.21 -22.80 -5.72
N GLY A 49 0.81 -22.27 -6.79
CA GLY A 49 2.27 -22.20 -6.92
C GLY A 49 2.96 -21.42 -5.81
N PRO A 50 2.55 -20.17 -5.56
CA PRO A 50 3.01 -19.38 -4.40
C PRO A 50 2.76 -20.07 -3.05
N LEU A 51 1.59 -20.71 -2.86
CA LEU A 51 1.28 -21.42 -1.61
C LEU A 51 2.21 -22.62 -1.37
N LYS A 52 2.54 -23.39 -2.41
CA LYS A 52 3.54 -24.47 -2.29
C LYS A 52 4.93 -23.97 -1.93
N LYS A 53 5.31 -22.78 -2.42
CA LYS A 53 6.55 -22.12 -2.01
C LYS A 53 6.47 -21.60 -0.56
N ALA A 54 5.31 -21.06 -0.18
CA ALA A 54 5.04 -20.60 1.18
C ALA A 54 5.14 -21.76 2.18
N GLU A 55 4.53 -22.92 1.88
CA GLU A 55 4.62 -24.12 2.69
C GLU A 55 6.07 -24.58 2.89
N ARG A 56 6.85 -24.62 1.80
CA ARG A 56 8.29 -24.94 1.91
C ARG A 56 9.05 -23.91 2.73
N GLY A 57 8.80 -22.61 2.53
CA GLY A 57 9.45 -21.54 3.31
C GLY A 57 9.16 -21.64 4.80
N LEU A 58 7.91 -21.94 5.18
CA LEU A 58 7.50 -22.15 6.56
C LEU A 58 8.21 -23.37 7.17
N LEU A 59 8.26 -24.49 6.43
CA LEU A 59 8.97 -25.70 6.87
C LEU A 59 10.46 -25.44 7.10
N GLU A 60 11.13 -24.78 6.16
CA GLU A 60 12.55 -24.42 6.25
C GLU A 60 12.84 -23.45 7.42
N ALA A 61 11.85 -22.62 7.78
CA ALA A 61 11.94 -21.68 8.89
C ALA A 61 11.50 -22.28 10.25
N GLU A 62 11.06 -23.54 10.27
CA GLU A 62 10.52 -24.24 11.46
C GLU A 62 9.30 -23.50 12.05
N VAL A 63 8.41 -22.98 11.17
CA VAL A 63 7.17 -22.31 11.53
C VAL A 63 6.00 -23.19 11.10
N ASP A 64 5.17 -23.65 12.04
CA ASP A 64 4.09 -24.62 11.81
C ASP A 64 2.69 -24.09 12.13
N ASP A 65 2.57 -22.88 12.65
CA ASP A 65 1.32 -22.27 13.13
C ASP A 65 0.81 -21.14 12.23
N VAL A 66 1.05 -21.20 10.92
CA VAL A 66 0.53 -20.29 9.89
C VAL A 66 -0.49 -21.03 9.01
N GLU A 67 -1.70 -20.52 8.93
CA GLU A 67 -2.71 -21.05 8.02
C GLU A 67 -2.39 -20.62 6.57
N LEU A 68 -2.24 -21.59 5.65
CA LEU A 68 -2.13 -21.32 4.22
C LEU A 68 -3.51 -21.48 3.56
N LYS A 69 -3.89 -20.50 2.72
CA LYS A 69 -5.22 -20.47 2.11
C LYS A 69 -5.18 -20.14 0.63
N LEU A 70 -5.73 -21.02 -0.20
CA LEU A 70 -6.02 -20.72 -1.59
C LEU A 70 -7.29 -19.85 -1.63
N CYS A 71 -7.13 -18.57 -1.95
CA CYS A 71 -8.24 -17.62 -1.92
C CYS A 71 -8.01 -16.44 -2.88
N ASN A 72 -9.10 -15.85 -3.35
CA ASN A 72 -9.06 -14.63 -4.16
C ASN A 72 -9.21 -13.39 -3.25
N GLY A 73 -8.08 -12.82 -2.84
CA GLY A 73 -8.07 -11.70 -1.90
C GLY A 73 -8.55 -12.13 -0.51
N LEU A 74 -9.61 -11.52 -0.01
CA LEU A 74 -10.16 -11.79 1.33
C LEU A 74 -11.21 -12.91 1.38
N GLU A 75 -11.46 -13.58 0.25
CA GLU A 75 -12.46 -14.63 0.15
C GLU A 75 -12.18 -15.79 1.12
N GLY A 76 -13.16 -16.07 1.97
CA GLY A 76 -13.07 -17.13 2.97
C GLY A 76 -12.04 -16.90 4.08
N ILE A 77 -11.44 -15.71 4.19
CA ILE A 77 -10.63 -15.34 5.36
C ILE A 77 -11.58 -15.06 6.52
N ASP A 78 -11.36 -15.73 7.65
CA ASP A 78 -12.17 -15.51 8.87
C ASP A 78 -11.88 -14.12 9.47
N GLY A 79 -12.70 -13.16 9.11
CA GLY A 79 -12.62 -11.79 9.59
C GLY A 79 -12.70 -11.66 11.11
N SER A 80 -13.34 -12.61 11.82
CA SER A 80 -13.43 -12.56 13.29
C SER A 80 -12.08 -12.74 13.98
N ARG A 81 -11.14 -13.42 13.33
CA ARG A 81 -9.78 -13.71 13.83
C ARG A 81 -8.73 -12.70 13.37
N VAL A 82 -9.06 -11.84 12.37
CA VAL A 82 -8.13 -10.91 11.73
C VAL A 82 -8.54 -9.47 12.00
N ASP A 83 -7.60 -8.65 12.41
CA ASP A 83 -7.72 -7.20 12.53
C ASP A 83 -6.63 -6.43 11.77
N THR A 84 -5.76 -7.14 11.08
CA THR A 84 -4.70 -6.53 10.27
C THR A 84 -4.62 -7.23 8.92
N ILE A 85 -4.91 -6.48 7.86
CA ILE A 85 -4.82 -6.96 6.48
C ILE A 85 -3.58 -6.35 5.85
N VAL A 86 -2.69 -7.22 5.36
CA VAL A 86 -1.49 -6.82 4.62
C VAL A 86 -1.67 -7.23 3.16
N VAL A 87 -1.48 -6.27 2.24
CA VAL A 87 -1.39 -6.52 0.80
C VAL A 87 -0.14 -5.84 0.28
N ALA A 88 0.89 -6.63 -0.01
CA ALA A 88 2.20 -6.11 -0.35
C ALA A 88 2.73 -6.61 -1.69
N GLY A 89 3.46 -5.77 -2.41
CA GLY A 89 4.16 -6.17 -3.64
C GLY A 89 3.28 -6.21 -4.90
N MET A 90 2.11 -5.60 -4.87
CA MET A 90 1.15 -5.55 -5.98
C MET A 90 0.98 -4.13 -6.54
N GLY A 91 0.40 -3.99 -7.73
CA GLY A 91 -0.01 -2.69 -8.26
C GLY A 91 -1.17 -2.08 -7.46
N GLY A 92 -1.23 -0.75 -7.38
CA GLY A 92 -2.31 -0.06 -6.66
C GLY A 92 -3.70 -0.42 -7.17
N ASP A 93 -3.87 -0.62 -8.46
CA ASP A 93 -5.10 -1.11 -9.10
C ASP A 93 -5.47 -2.55 -8.67
N THR A 94 -4.49 -3.43 -8.55
CA THR A 94 -4.70 -4.79 -8.05
C THR A 94 -5.13 -4.77 -6.58
N ILE A 95 -4.41 -4.00 -5.74
CA ILE A 95 -4.74 -3.85 -4.31
C ILE A 95 -6.16 -3.30 -4.17
N THR A 96 -6.50 -2.25 -4.91
CA THR A 96 -7.84 -1.66 -4.92
C THR A 96 -8.92 -2.69 -5.25
N GLY A 97 -8.71 -3.50 -6.29
CA GLY A 97 -9.66 -4.55 -6.67
C GLY A 97 -9.82 -5.66 -5.63
N ILE A 98 -8.77 -5.98 -4.87
CA ILE A 98 -8.84 -6.93 -3.75
C ILE A 98 -9.66 -6.36 -2.60
N LEU A 99 -9.40 -5.10 -2.23
CA LEU A 99 -10.10 -4.43 -1.13
C LEU A 99 -11.58 -4.19 -1.46
N ASP A 100 -11.86 -3.76 -2.68
CA ASP A 100 -13.23 -3.47 -3.14
C ASP A 100 -14.11 -4.73 -3.01
N ARG A 101 -13.70 -5.84 -3.62
CA ARG A 101 -14.42 -7.10 -3.51
C ARG A 101 -14.48 -7.64 -2.08
N GLY A 102 -13.33 -7.63 -1.40
CA GLY A 102 -13.20 -8.27 -0.10
C GLY A 102 -13.97 -7.55 1.01
N LEU A 103 -13.95 -6.23 1.03
CA LEU A 103 -14.50 -5.46 2.14
C LEU A 103 -16.01 -5.14 1.99
N TYR A 104 -16.51 -5.11 0.75
CA TYR A 104 -17.91 -4.77 0.50
C TYR A 104 -18.77 -6.00 0.15
N ASP A 105 -18.22 -6.95 -0.59
CA ASP A 105 -18.97 -8.10 -1.07
C ASP A 105 -18.94 -9.30 -0.11
N MET A 106 -17.92 -9.37 0.79
CA MET A 106 -17.77 -10.50 1.71
C MET A 106 -18.44 -10.21 3.04
N PRO A 107 -19.39 -11.07 3.49
CA PRO A 107 -20.14 -10.86 4.74
C PRO A 107 -19.24 -10.75 5.99
N GLU A 108 -18.09 -11.42 5.99
CA GLU A 108 -17.14 -11.45 7.09
C GLU A 108 -16.48 -10.09 7.35
N TRP A 109 -16.50 -9.20 6.35
CA TRP A 109 -15.85 -7.89 6.40
C TRP A 109 -16.84 -6.73 6.30
N ALA A 110 -18.02 -6.95 5.71
CA ALA A 110 -19.01 -5.91 5.50
C ALA A 110 -19.43 -5.25 6.81
N GLY A 111 -19.35 -3.91 6.86
CA GLY A 111 -19.74 -3.11 8.01
C GLY A 111 -18.78 -3.16 9.22
N ARG A 112 -17.67 -3.85 9.14
CA ARG A 112 -16.62 -3.81 10.19
C ARG A 112 -15.81 -2.53 10.12
N SER A 113 -15.36 -2.08 11.29
CA SER A 113 -14.47 -0.92 11.43
C SER A 113 -13.26 -1.19 12.37
N ASP A 114 -13.13 -2.43 12.84
CA ASP A 114 -12.13 -2.83 13.84
C ASP A 114 -10.92 -3.52 13.21
N TYR A 115 -10.51 -3.05 12.03
CA TYR A 115 -9.32 -3.56 11.33
C TYR A 115 -8.47 -2.42 10.73
N LYS A 116 -7.23 -2.74 10.43
CA LYS A 116 -6.29 -1.86 9.73
C LYS A 116 -5.74 -2.51 8.47
N LEU A 117 -5.40 -1.68 7.52
CA LEU A 117 -4.77 -2.04 6.27
C LEU A 117 -3.29 -1.61 6.30
N ILE A 118 -2.41 -2.49 5.85
CA ILE A 118 -0.99 -2.19 5.60
C ILE A 118 -0.73 -2.54 4.15
N LEU A 119 -0.57 -1.51 3.33
CA LEU A 119 -0.59 -1.62 1.88
C LEU A 119 0.77 -1.17 1.31
N HIS A 120 1.32 -1.99 0.42
CA HIS A 120 2.59 -1.68 -0.22
C HIS A 120 2.42 -1.76 -1.76
N PRO A 121 1.95 -0.65 -2.39
CA PRO A 121 1.82 -0.57 -3.83
C PRO A 121 3.20 -0.41 -4.49
N VAL A 122 3.52 -1.29 -5.46
CA VAL A 122 4.77 -1.17 -6.25
C VAL A 122 4.59 -0.27 -7.47
N THR A 123 3.37 -0.08 -7.93
CA THR A 123 2.97 0.83 -9.02
C THR A 123 1.64 1.49 -8.68
N LYS A 124 1.34 2.63 -9.31
CA LYS A 124 0.04 3.33 -9.26
C LYS A 124 -0.46 3.61 -7.81
N PRO A 125 0.38 4.12 -6.91
CA PRO A 125 -0.06 4.44 -5.54
C PRO A 125 -1.16 5.51 -5.51
N GLU A 126 -1.24 6.37 -6.52
CA GLU A 126 -2.28 7.38 -6.70
C GLU A 126 -3.67 6.77 -6.83
N ILE A 127 -3.81 5.64 -7.53
CA ILE A 127 -5.10 4.93 -7.66
C ILE A 127 -5.54 4.39 -6.29
N LEU A 128 -4.60 3.78 -5.56
CA LEU A 128 -4.88 3.24 -4.23
C LEU A 128 -5.29 4.35 -3.25
N ARG A 129 -4.57 5.48 -3.20
CA ARG A 129 -4.94 6.61 -2.33
C ARG A 129 -6.30 7.18 -2.69
N TYR A 130 -6.52 7.41 -3.98
CA TYR A 130 -7.82 7.89 -4.46
C TYR A 130 -8.96 6.97 -4.01
N TRP A 131 -8.78 5.66 -4.14
CA TRP A 131 -9.78 4.69 -3.68
C TRP A 131 -9.98 4.78 -2.16
N LEU A 132 -8.91 4.76 -1.37
CA LEU A 132 -8.99 4.81 0.10
C LEU A 132 -9.77 6.04 0.58
N VAL A 133 -9.41 7.23 0.09
CA VAL A 133 -10.04 8.48 0.56
C VAL A 133 -11.50 8.64 0.13
N ASN A 134 -11.92 7.96 -0.94
CA ASN A 134 -13.30 7.99 -1.42
C ASN A 134 -14.17 6.82 -0.93
N ASN A 135 -13.59 5.84 -0.25
CA ASN A 135 -14.29 4.65 0.23
C ASN A 135 -14.27 4.50 1.76
N GLY A 136 -14.23 5.62 2.48
CA GLY A 136 -14.39 5.62 3.93
C GLY A 136 -13.16 5.11 4.70
N PHE A 137 -11.97 5.31 4.15
CA PHE A 137 -10.71 5.00 4.83
C PHE A 137 -9.92 6.26 5.16
N ARG A 138 -9.45 6.34 6.40
CA ARG A 138 -8.47 7.31 6.84
C ARG A 138 -7.07 6.72 6.68
N ILE A 139 -6.22 7.38 5.91
CA ILE A 139 -4.80 7.02 5.84
C ILE A 139 -4.13 7.56 7.11
N THR A 140 -3.62 6.65 7.93
CA THR A 140 -3.02 6.99 9.23
C THR A 140 -1.51 7.15 9.16
N ARG A 141 -0.86 6.49 8.19
CA ARG A 141 0.59 6.53 8.03
C ARG A 141 0.98 6.36 6.56
N GLU A 142 1.99 7.11 6.15
CA GLU A 142 2.61 7.02 4.84
C GLU A 142 4.12 7.09 5.02
N ILE A 143 4.82 6.05 4.60
CA ILE A 143 6.27 5.94 4.79
C ILE A 143 6.92 5.52 3.50
N TYR A 144 8.04 6.15 3.21
CA TYR A 144 8.97 5.72 2.19
C TYR A 144 10.13 4.95 2.83
N VAL A 145 10.46 3.81 2.26
CA VAL A 145 11.58 2.98 2.66
C VAL A 145 12.44 2.67 1.45
N GLU A 146 13.75 2.86 1.60
CA GLU A 146 14.70 2.44 0.59
C GLU A 146 15.12 0.99 0.88
N ASP A 147 15.02 0.15 -0.12
CA ASP A 147 15.42 -1.25 -0.06
C ASP A 147 16.14 -1.62 -1.35
N ASN A 148 17.42 -1.98 -1.25
CA ASN A 148 18.29 -2.28 -2.40
C ASN A 148 18.35 -1.18 -3.48
N GLY A 149 18.38 0.09 -3.07
CA GLY A 149 18.40 1.25 -3.97
C GLY A 149 17.06 1.57 -4.64
N ILE A 150 16.00 0.88 -4.28
CA ILE A 150 14.64 1.13 -4.75
C ILE A 150 13.83 1.76 -3.63
N LEU A 151 13.16 2.84 -3.94
CA LEU A 151 12.29 3.54 -3.01
C LEU A 151 10.86 2.99 -3.10
N TYR A 152 10.39 2.44 -2.00
CA TYR A 152 9.05 1.86 -1.85
C TYR A 152 8.18 2.72 -0.93
N GLN A 153 6.86 2.59 -1.09
CA GLN A 153 5.88 3.22 -0.23
C GLN A 153 5.13 2.19 0.60
N ILE A 154 4.87 2.50 1.87
CA ILE A 154 3.96 1.76 2.72
C ILE A 154 2.87 2.73 3.18
N ILE A 155 1.61 2.34 2.98
CA ILE A 155 0.42 3.11 3.33
C ILE A 155 -0.35 2.30 4.38
N CYS A 156 -0.52 2.88 5.57
CA CYS A 156 -1.42 2.31 6.58
C CYS A 156 -2.73 3.09 6.58
N ALA A 157 -3.84 2.37 6.60
CA ALA A 157 -5.16 2.96 6.63
C ALA A 157 -6.10 2.17 7.54
N GLU A 158 -7.17 2.81 8.00
CA GLU A 158 -8.22 2.20 8.80
C GLU A 158 -9.59 2.78 8.39
N PRO A 159 -10.69 2.07 8.61
CA PRO A 159 -12.02 2.64 8.40
C PRO A 159 -12.20 3.96 9.15
N GLY A 160 -12.71 4.97 8.50
CA GLY A 160 -12.92 6.30 9.09
C GLY A 160 -12.96 7.42 8.06
N GLU A 161 -13.34 8.61 8.52
CA GLU A 161 -13.40 9.79 7.67
C GLU A 161 -12.00 10.20 7.20
N SER A 162 -11.85 10.39 5.89
CA SER A 162 -10.58 10.79 5.28
C SER A 162 -10.36 12.30 5.33
N GLU A 163 -9.11 12.70 5.45
CA GLU A 163 -8.70 14.08 5.12
C GLU A 163 -8.74 14.32 3.61
N LYS A 164 -8.78 15.60 3.26
CA LYS A 164 -8.71 15.99 1.84
C LYS A 164 -7.28 15.85 1.33
N TYR A 165 -7.13 15.27 0.17
CA TYR A 165 -5.88 15.19 -0.59
C TYR A 165 -5.98 16.10 -1.81
N ILE A 166 -4.93 16.86 -2.09
CA ILE A 166 -4.77 17.54 -3.37
C ILE A 166 -4.16 16.57 -4.39
N ASP A 167 -4.24 16.90 -5.67
CA ASP A 167 -3.87 15.96 -6.74
C ASP A 167 -2.42 15.46 -6.63
N SER A 168 -1.46 16.32 -6.31
CA SER A 168 -0.06 15.93 -6.12
C SER A 168 0.13 15.00 -4.91
N GLU A 169 -0.64 15.17 -3.84
CA GLU A 169 -0.57 14.31 -2.65
C GLU A 169 -1.08 12.88 -2.93
N LEU A 170 -1.99 12.71 -3.87
CA LEU A 170 -2.39 11.36 -4.30
C LEU A 170 -1.19 10.57 -4.85
N TYR A 171 -0.24 11.24 -5.49
CA TYR A 171 0.96 10.60 -6.03
C TYR A 171 2.06 10.37 -4.99
N ILE A 172 2.31 11.33 -4.10
CA ILE A 172 3.45 11.28 -3.19
C ILE A 172 3.08 11.03 -1.73
N GLY A 173 1.81 11.11 -1.35
CA GLY A 173 1.34 11.08 0.04
C GLY A 173 1.12 12.48 0.63
N LYS A 174 0.48 12.52 1.79
CA LYS A 174 0.15 13.75 2.50
C LYS A 174 1.40 14.49 2.91
N PHE A 175 1.51 15.78 2.55
CA PHE A 175 2.71 16.59 2.78
C PHE A 175 3.19 16.52 4.23
N GLU A 176 2.31 16.71 5.18
CA GLU A 176 2.63 16.73 6.61
C GLU A 176 3.20 15.40 7.13
N ARG A 177 2.88 14.29 6.47
CA ARG A 177 3.39 12.94 6.83
C ARG A 177 4.74 12.63 6.23
N ILE A 178 5.04 13.22 5.07
CA ILE A 178 6.24 12.83 4.31
C ILE A 178 7.36 13.87 4.31
N VAL A 179 7.07 15.14 4.61
CA VAL A 179 8.02 16.26 4.50
C VAL A 179 9.31 16.05 5.31
N ASN A 180 9.21 15.42 6.47
CA ASN A 180 10.37 15.17 7.35
C ASN A 180 11.07 13.82 7.06
N GLN A 181 10.63 13.07 6.06
CA GLN A 181 11.28 11.81 5.69
C GLN A 181 12.55 12.08 4.87
N PRO A 182 13.63 11.32 5.07
CA PRO A 182 14.92 11.55 4.39
C PRO A 182 14.82 11.55 2.86
N CYS A 183 13.88 10.74 2.32
CA CYS A 183 13.68 10.58 0.88
C CYS A 183 12.71 11.59 0.25
N PHE A 184 12.16 12.53 1.02
CA PHE A 184 11.15 13.48 0.52
C PHE A 184 11.58 14.19 -0.77
N ASP A 185 12.78 14.78 -0.79
CA ASP A 185 13.27 15.52 -1.96
C ASP A 185 13.41 14.61 -3.19
N ALA A 186 13.92 13.40 -3.00
CA ALA A 186 14.06 12.42 -4.08
C ALA A 186 12.70 12.00 -4.66
N VAL A 187 11.68 11.83 -3.79
CA VAL A 187 10.30 11.51 -4.19
C VAL A 187 9.71 12.66 -5.00
N VAL A 188 9.79 13.88 -4.49
CA VAL A 188 9.25 15.08 -5.13
C VAL A 188 9.93 15.31 -6.48
N ASP A 189 11.26 15.27 -6.54
CA ASP A 189 12.02 15.49 -7.78
C ASP A 189 11.71 14.44 -8.86
N LYS A 190 11.55 13.17 -8.45
CA LYS A 190 11.13 12.09 -9.36
C LYS A 190 9.79 12.39 -10.01
N HIS A 191 8.80 12.87 -9.23
CA HIS A 191 7.45 13.15 -9.74
C HIS A 191 7.43 14.44 -10.58
N ILE A 192 8.13 15.49 -10.16
CA ILE A 192 8.29 16.71 -10.98
C ILE A 192 8.90 16.36 -12.35
N LYS A 193 9.96 15.56 -12.38
CA LYS A 193 10.59 15.12 -13.65
C LYS A 193 9.63 14.33 -14.52
N ARG A 194 8.87 13.39 -13.93
CA ARG A 194 7.85 12.60 -14.62
C ARG A 194 6.76 13.47 -15.21
N PHE A 195 6.23 14.42 -14.43
CA PHE A 195 5.15 15.31 -14.86
C PHE A 195 5.63 16.31 -15.91
N LYS A 196 6.83 16.88 -15.79
CA LYS A 196 7.41 17.74 -16.83
C LYS A 196 7.57 17.00 -18.16
N ALA A 197 7.99 15.72 -18.12
CA ALA A 197 8.06 14.90 -19.32
C ALA A 197 6.67 14.62 -19.93
N ALA A 198 5.66 14.35 -19.10
CA ALA A 198 4.29 14.15 -19.55
C ALA A 198 3.69 15.44 -20.16
N ALA A 199 3.86 16.60 -19.52
CA ALA A 199 3.40 17.89 -20.02
C ALA A 199 4.03 18.23 -21.39
N LYS A 200 5.33 17.95 -21.55
CA LYS A 200 6.03 18.12 -22.84
C LYS A 200 5.43 17.26 -23.95
N GLY A 201 5.04 16.02 -23.65
CA GLY A 201 4.37 15.14 -24.61
C GLY A 201 2.99 15.65 -25.07
N LEU A 202 2.40 16.59 -24.31
CA LEU A 202 1.10 17.21 -24.61
C LEU A 202 1.21 18.61 -25.24
N GLU A 203 2.40 19.10 -25.56
CA GLU A 203 2.60 20.47 -26.11
C GLU A 203 1.83 20.72 -27.41
N ASN A 204 1.65 19.70 -28.24
CA ASN A 204 0.96 19.77 -29.51
C ASN A 204 -0.46 19.16 -29.47
N ALA A 205 -0.99 18.93 -28.28
CA ALA A 205 -2.33 18.40 -28.14
C ALA A 205 -3.37 19.45 -28.50
N SER A 206 -4.26 19.12 -29.44
CA SER A 206 -5.34 20.02 -29.91
C SER A 206 -6.72 19.60 -29.37
N ASP A 207 -6.78 18.54 -28.59
CA ASP A 207 -8.01 18.04 -27.97
C ASP A 207 -8.23 18.68 -26.61
N ALA A 208 -9.45 19.17 -26.35
CA ALA A 208 -9.79 19.85 -25.10
C ALA A 208 -9.58 18.98 -23.84
N SER A 209 -9.72 17.66 -23.95
CA SER A 209 -9.47 16.73 -22.85
C SER A 209 -7.97 16.65 -22.53
N LEU A 210 -7.11 16.66 -23.53
CA LEU A 210 -5.66 16.67 -23.39
C LEU A 210 -5.14 18.02 -22.85
N GLU A 211 -5.78 19.14 -23.24
CA GLU A 211 -5.48 20.46 -22.66
C GLU A 211 -5.84 20.52 -21.17
N ALA A 212 -7.00 20.01 -20.79
CA ALA A 212 -7.40 19.91 -19.38
C ALA A 212 -6.43 19.04 -18.57
N TRP A 213 -6.01 17.93 -19.14
CA TRP A 213 -5.01 17.04 -18.53
C TRP A 213 -3.65 17.71 -18.38
N LYS A 214 -3.19 18.44 -19.41
CA LYS A 214 -1.95 19.23 -19.36
C LYS A 214 -1.99 20.25 -18.21
N LYS A 215 -3.08 21.00 -18.10
CA LYS A 215 -3.28 21.98 -17.02
C LYS A 215 -3.24 21.33 -15.62
N LEU A 216 -3.83 20.15 -15.45
CA LEU A 216 -3.78 19.40 -14.21
C LEU A 216 -2.34 19.01 -13.86
N ILE A 217 -1.57 18.52 -14.83
CA ILE A 217 -0.15 18.18 -14.66
C ILE A 217 0.67 19.42 -14.26
N GLU A 218 0.45 20.55 -14.90
CA GLU A 218 1.14 21.81 -14.58
C GLU A 218 0.81 22.30 -13.16
N ASN A 219 -0.43 22.15 -12.73
CA ASN A 219 -0.84 22.43 -11.34
C ASN A 219 -0.12 21.51 -10.35
N MET A 220 -0.07 20.20 -10.61
CA MET A 220 0.66 19.25 -9.76
C MET A 220 2.15 19.58 -9.67
N ILE A 221 2.79 20.00 -10.76
CA ILE A 221 4.18 20.44 -10.73
C ILE A 221 4.34 21.65 -9.79
N SER A 222 3.47 22.65 -9.94
CA SER A 222 3.51 23.86 -9.10
C SER A 222 3.27 23.55 -7.61
N GLU A 223 2.39 22.60 -7.30
CA GLU A 223 2.15 22.12 -5.93
C GLU A 223 3.40 21.45 -5.35
N LEU A 224 4.03 20.56 -6.11
CA LEU A 224 5.25 19.84 -5.68
C LEU A 224 6.44 20.80 -5.47
N GLU A 225 6.60 21.80 -6.36
CA GLU A 225 7.65 22.82 -6.21
C GLU A 225 7.41 23.68 -4.96
N ARG A 226 6.15 24.03 -4.63
CA ARG A 226 5.82 24.72 -3.36
C ARG A 226 6.10 23.89 -2.14
N MET A 227 5.74 22.58 -2.15
CA MET A 227 6.03 21.66 -1.05
C MET A 227 7.53 21.58 -0.78
N LYS A 228 8.35 21.50 -1.84
CA LYS A 228 9.81 21.50 -1.73
C LYS A 228 10.34 22.81 -1.16
N GLY A 229 9.81 23.94 -1.61
CA GLY A 229 10.13 25.26 -1.06
C GLY A 229 9.78 25.39 0.43
N ALA A 230 8.62 24.90 0.84
CA ALA A 230 8.17 24.95 2.23
C ALA A 230 9.01 24.09 3.20
N LYS A 231 9.68 23.03 2.71
CA LYS A 231 10.62 22.23 3.52
C LYS A 231 11.93 22.98 3.80
N HIS A 232 12.37 23.80 2.86
CA HIS A 232 13.71 24.43 2.88
C HIS A 232 13.68 25.92 3.25
N GLY A 233 12.52 26.53 3.44
CA GLY A 233 12.31 27.91 3.85
C GLY A 233 12.00 28.01 5.32
#